data_b99a09ccc6dc1fe3cfe54b9fc2f56fb4
#
_entry.id   b99a09ccc6dc1fe3cfe54b9fc2f56fb4
#
_cell.length_a   1.000
_cell.length_b   1.000
_cell.length_c   1.000
_cell.angle_alpha   90.00
_cell.angle_beta   90.00
_cell.angle_gamma   90.00
#
_symmetry.space_group_name_H-M   'P 1'
#
loop_
_entity.id
_entity.type
_entity.pdbx_description
1 polymer ?
#
loop_
_entity_poly.entity_id
_entity_poly.type
_entity_poly.pdbx_seq_one_letter_code
_entity_poly.pdbx_strand_id
1 'polypeptide(L)'
;ENIDLALDCIDCVRVSTARIKNEFIAKYDYHRVFNQYVNAQHIDLKSEPINTKRNFLIKARFEDEVKDISYIIKLFNYIIKNQIVDDAQLYLIGYGPSEMLYKNLINYYHLNDYIHINEKEPQSYIYVSSSPYETLGYSILETIAQGNKALVYYGDDNVLKDIYAPYEAIRFLTKDMIKDSKI
;
A
#
# COMPACT_ATOMS: atom_id res chain seq x y z
N GLU A 1 -5.65 -19.23 22.03
CA GLU A 1 -6.28 -19.98 20.91
C GLU A 1 -5.35 -21.12 20.49
N ASN A 2 -5.90 -22.31 20.42
CA ASN A 2 -5.13 -23.54 20.24
C ASN A 2 -4.69 -23.74 18.79
N ILE A 3 -3.63 -23.03 18.35
CA ILE A 3 -2.99 -23.27 17.06
C ILE A 3 -2.39 -24.68 17.00
N ASP A 4 -1.87 -25.18 18.10
CA ASP A 4 -1.27 -26.52 18.20
C ASP A 4 -2.25 -27.63 17.78
N LEU A 5 -3.50 -27.56 18.24
CA LEU A 5 -4.56 -28.50 17.83
C LEU A 5 -4.91 -28.40 16.34
N ALA A 6 -4.81 -27.17 15.75
CA ALA A 6 -5.06 -26.99 14.33
C ALA A 6 -3.90 -27.57 13.49
N LEU A 7 -2.65 -27.48 13.95
CA LEU A 7 -1.48 -27.99 13.24
C LEU A 7 -1.47 -29.51 13.09
N ASP A 8 -2.08 -30.23 14.04
CA ASP A 8 -2.26 -31.69 13.94
C ASP A 8 -3.24 -32.11 12.85
N CYS A 9 -4.11 -31.20 12.42
CA CYS A 9 -5.18 -31.47 11.46
C CYS A 9 -4.90 -30.96 10.04
N ILE A 10 -3.75 -30.34 9.78
CA ILE A 10 -3.42 -29.74 8.48
C ILE A 10 -2.18 -30.37 7.84
N ASP A 11 -2.17 -30.40 6.51
CA ASP A 11 -1.06 -30.96 5.75
C ASP A 11 0.13 -29.99 5.64
N CYS A 12 -0.14 -28.70 5.49
CA CYS A 12 0.90 -27.68 5.36
C CYS A 12 0.40 -26.26 5.70
N VAL A 13 1.34 -25.36 5.98
CA VAL A 13 1.11 -23.93 6.19
C VAL A 13 1.77 -23.16 5.04
N ARG A 14 1.06 -22.18 4.48
CA ARG A 14 1.60 -21.22 3.53
C ARG A 14 1.79 -19.87 4.21
N VAL A 15 2.93 -19.25 3.96
CA VAL A 15 3.31 -17.95 4.52
C VAL A 15 3.80 -17.01 3.43
N SER A 16 3.77 -15.70 3.69
CA SER A 16 4.09 -14.68 2.70
C SER A 16 5.60 -14.51 2.48
N THR A 17 6.42 -14.70 3.54
CA THR A 17 7.86 -14.40 3.49
C THR A 17 8.70 -15.48 4.17
N ALA A 18 9.99 -15.52 3.84
CA ALA A 18 10.94 -16.42 4.47
C ALA A 18 11.11 -16.11 5.97
N ARG A 19 11.01 -14.84 6.37
CA ARG A 19 11.07 -14.44 7.78
C ARG A 19 9.91 -15.07 8.57
N ILE A 20 8.67 -14.89 8.09
CA ILE A 20 7.48 -15.48 8.73
C ILE A 20 7.58 -17.00 8.77
N LYS A 21 8.09 -17.64 7.72
CA LYS A 21 8.36 -19.09 7.73
C LYS A 21 9.25 -19.49 8.89
N ASN A 22 10.38 -18.82 9.05
CA ASN A 22 11.35 -19.14 10.09
C ASN A 22 10.79 -18.88 11.49
N GLU A 23 10.09 -17.77 11.68
CA GLU A 23 9.41 -17.44 12.95
C GLU A 23 8.33 -18.47 13.30
N PHE A 24 7.55 -18.92 12.30
CA PHE A 24 6.51 -19.93 12.50
C PHE A 24 7.11 -21.27 12.90
N ILE A 25 8.16 -21.73 12.19
CA ILE A 25 8.86 -22.99 12.53
C ILE A 25 9.46 -22.90 13.94
N ALA A 26 10.12 -21.78 14.27
CA ALA A 26 10.73 -21.59 15.58
C ALA A 26 9.69 -21.59 16.73
N LYS A 27 8.49 -21.08 16.47
CA LYS A 27 7.44 -20.94 17.47
C LYS A 27 6.66 -22.24 17.70
N TYR A 28 6.39 -23.00 16.62
CA TYR A 28 5.45 -24.13 16.69
C TYR A 28 6.12 -25.49 16.38
N ASP A 29 7.42 -25.51 16.11
CA ASP A 29 8.16 -26.71 15.67
C ASP A 29 7.51 -27.49 14.51
N TYR A 30 6.80 -26.76 13.65
CA TYR A 30 6.08 -27.32 12.51
C TYR A 30 6.83 -27.01 11.21
N HIS A 31 7.33 -28.06 10.53
CA HIS A 31 8.27 -27.92 9.41
C HIS A 31 7.62 -27.96 8.02
N ARG A 32 6.36 -28.35 7.89
CA ARG A 32 5.64 -28.33 6.61
C ARG A 32 5.11 -26.94 6.28
N VAL A 33 6.03 -25.97 6.22
CA VAL A 33 5.76 -24.54 5.95
C VAL A 33 6.42 -24.14 4.64
N PHE A 34 5.64 -23.51 3.75
CA PHE A 34 6.08 -23.11 2.42
C PHE A 34 5.83 -21.62 2.19
N ASN A 35 6.76 -20.97 1.46
CA ASN A 35 6.51 -19.60 0.99
C ASN A 35 5.44 -19.63 -0.09
N GLN A 36 4.54 -18.66 -0.05
CA GLN A 36 3.56 -18.45 -1.09
C GLN A 36 4.23 -17.84 -2.32
N TYR A 37 4.14 -18.54 -3.45
CA TYR A 37 4.50 -17.96 -4.74
C TYR A 37 3.28 -17.25 -5.34
N VAL A 38 3.51 -16.04 -5.86
CA VAL A 38 2.50 -15.23 -6.49
C VAL A 38 2.47 -15.53 -7.97
N ASN A 39 1.29 -15.81 -8.51
CA ASN A 39 1.11 -15.87 -9.95
C ASN A 39 0.89 -14.44 -10.48
N ALA A 40 1.92 -13.90 -11.13
CA ALA A 40 1.93 -12.57 -11.73
C ALA A 40 1.83 -12.61 -13.28
N GLN A 41 1.46 -13.73 -13.87
CA GLN A 41 1.41 -13.92 -15.34
C GLN A 41 0.42 -12.98 -16.04
N HIS A 42 -0.57 -12.46 -15.31
CA HIS A 42 -1.56 -11.50 -15.84
C HIS A 42 -1.08 -10.04 -15.80
N ILE A 43 0.12 -9.79 -15.27
CA ILE A 43 0.66 -8.44 -15.13
C ILE A 43 1.60 -8.15 -16.31
N ASP A 44 1.19 -7.21 -17.17
CA ASP A 44 2.02 -6.74 -18.26
C ASP A 44 3.15 -5.83 -17.76
N LEU A 45 4.38 -6.17 -18.13
CA LEU A 45 5.56 -5.37 -17.80
C LEU A 45 5.75 -4.27 -18.86
N LYS A 46 5.89 -3.03 -18.42
CA LYS A 46 6.35 -1.93 -19.27
C LYS A 46 7.86 -1.80 -19.19
N SER A 47 8.48 -1.53 -20.32
CA SER A 47 9.95 -1.46 -20.45
C SER A 47 10.56 -0.16 -19.95
N GLU A 48 9.79 0.91 -19.78
CA GLU A 48 10.32 2.22 -19.40
C GLU A 48 9.64 2.77 -18.14
N PRO A 49 10.43 3.30 -17.18
CA PRO A 49 9.88 3.92 -15.99
C PRO A 49 9.17 5.23 -16.33
N ILE A 50 8.01 5.43 -15.74
CA ILE A 50 7.24 6.66 -15.86
C ILE A 50 7.71 7.64 -14.78
N ASN A 51 8.08 8.84 -15.20
CA ASN A 51 8.50 9.89 -14.27
C ASN A 51 7.34 10.88 -14.04
N THR A 52 6.73 10.81 -12.86
CA THR A 52 5.79 11.82 -12.38
C THR A 52 6.15 12.23 -10.94
N LYS A 53 5.90 13.48 -10.62
CA LYS A 53 6.09 14.01 -9.26
C LYS A 53 4.81 14.66 -8.69
N ARG A 54 3.72 14.65 -9.46
CA ARG A 54 2.54 15.48 -9.16
C ARG A 54 1.28 14.68 -8.91
N ASN A 55 1.09 13.56 -9.62
CA ASN A 55 -0.10 12.74 -9.48
C ASN A 55 0.17 11.60 -8.50
N PHE A 56 -0.65 11.50 -7.48
CA PHE A 56 -0.68 10.42 -6.53
C PHE A 56 -1.96 9.62 -6.70
N LEU A 57 -1.89 8.31 -6.62
CA LEU A 57 -3.04 7.42 -6.81
C LEU A 57 -3.19 6.45 -5.66
N ILE A 58 -4.40 6.38 -5.12
CA ILE A 58 -4.85 5.28 -4.27
C ILE A 58 -5.94 4.53 -5.03
N LYS A 59 -5.76 3.23 -5.21
CA LYS A 59 -6.75 2.34 -5.82
C LYS A 59 -7.06 1.21 -4.85
N ALA A 60 -8.15 1.36 -4.11
CA ALA A 60 -8.47 0.48 -3.00
C ALA A 60 -9.97 0.51 -2.65
N ARG A 61 -10.42 -0.50 -1.90
CA ARG A 61 -11.71 -0.43 -1.21
C ARG A 61 -11.67 0.69 -0.17
N PHE A 62 -12.71 1.52 -0.12
CA PHE A 62 -12.85 2.62 0.83
C PHE A 62 -13.30 2.11 2.20
N GLU A 63 -12.37 1.52 2.92
CA GLU A 63 -12.53 0.94 4.25
C GLU A 63 -11.36 1.40 5.12
N ASP A 64 -11.56 2.51 5.85
CA ASP A 64 -10.46 3.26 6.46
C ASP A 64 -9.74 2.48 7.56
N GLU A 65 -10.44 1.64 8.31
CA GLU A 65 -9.85 0.75 9.32
C GLU A 65 -8.83 -0.24 8.73
N VAL A 66 -8.99 -0.60 7.44
CA VAL A 66 -8.12 -1.54 6.72
C VAL A 66 -7.10 -0.83 5.85
N LYS A 67 -7.48 0.30 5.23
CA LYS A 67 -6.67 0.99 4.23
C LYS A 67 -6.03 2.29 4.72
N ASP A 68 -6.54 2.86 5.82
CA ASP A 68 -6.05 4.08 6.47
C ASP A 68 -5.84 5.25 5.47
N ILE A 69 -6.78 5.40 4.52
CA ILE A 69 -6.72 6.44 3.49
C ILE A 69 -6.80 7.84 4.15
N SER A 70 -7.47 7.95 5.29
CA SER A 70 -7.54 9.19 6.04
C SER A 70 -6.16 9.72 6.45
N TYR A 71 -5.19 8.86 6.71
CA TYR A 71 -3.80 9.25 6.94
C TYR A 71 -3.22 9.96 5.70
N ILE A 72 -3.42 9.41 4.51
CA ILE A 72 -2.90 10.00 3.27
C ILE A 72 -3.59 11.35 2.97
N ILE A 73 -4.90 11.49 3.21
CA ILE A 73 -5.58 12.79 3.06
C ILE A 73 -4.96 13.83 4.01
N LYS A 74 -4.66 13.46 5.25
CA LYS A 74 -3.99 14.36 6.22
C LYS A 74 -2.56 14.70 5.81
N LEU A 75 -1.80 13.72 5.32
CA LEU A 75 -0.45 13.92 4.78
C LEU A 75 -0.50 14.86 3.57
N PHE A 76 -1.48 14.68 2.69
CA PHE A 76 -1.66 15.52 1.51
C PHE A 76 -2.01 16.96 1.90
N ASN A 77 -2.87 17.16 2.92
CA ASN A 77 -3.10 18.49 3.49
C ASN A 77 -1.80 19.13 4.02
N TYR A 78 -0.93 18.36 4.65
CA TYR A 78 0.37 18.86 5.11
C TYR A 78 1.26 19.26 3.94
N ILE A 79 1.32 18.45 2.88
CA ILE A 79 2.10 18.72 1.65
C ILE A 79 1.63 20.01 0.98
N ILE A 80 0.32 20.19 0.79
CA ILE A 80 -0.26 21.37 0.14
C ILE A 80 -0.03 22.64 0.99
N LYS A 81 -0.33 22.59 2.29
CA LYS A 81 -0.15 23.76 3.18
C LYS A 81 1.29 24.23 3.29
N ASN A 82 2.25 23.33 3.19
CA ASN A 82 3.68 23.67 3.29
C ASN A 82 4.35 23.81 1.91
N GLN A 83 3.58 23.74 0.81
CA GLN A 83 4.07 23.88 -0.57
C GLN A 83 5.28 22.97 -0.87
N ILE A 84 5.20 21.72 -0.39
CA ILE A 84 6.31 20.75 -0.54
C ILE A 84 6.38 20.21 -1.98
N VAL A 85 5.22 20.04 -2.62
CA VAL A 85 5.11 19.59 -4.01
C VAL A 85 4.16 20.54 -4.74
N ASP A 86 4.66 21.19 -5.78
CA ASP A 86 3.86 22.10 -6.60
C ASP A 86 2.83 21.32 -7.43
N ASP A 87 1.61 21.83 -7.50
CA ASP A 87 0.49 21.27 -8.27
C ASP A 87 0.22 19.78 -7.98
N ALA A 88 0.45 19.33 -6.74
CA ALA A 88 0.19 17.95 -6.35
C ALA A 88 -1.31 17.63 -6.45
N GLN A 89 -1.63 16.46 -7.04
CA GLN A 89 -2.99 15.96 -7.22
C GLN A 89 -3.09 14.53 -6.66
N LEU A 90 -4.12 14.25 -5.89
CA LEU A 90 -4.40 12.93 -5.32
C LEU A 90 -5.68 12.35 -5.90
N TYR A 91 -5.59 11.17 -6.47
CA TYR A 91 -6.73 10.43 -7.03
C TYR A 91 -7.07 9.25 -6.11
N LEU A 92 -8.31 9.22 -5.64
CA LEU A 92 -8.87 8.13 -4.84
C LEU A 92 -9.84 7.35 -5.73
N ILE A 93 -9.45 6.14 -6.11
CA ILE A 93 -10.25 5.27 -6.97
C ILE A 93 -10.73 4.06 -6.17
N GLY A 94 -12.03 3.93 -6.05
CA GLY A 94 -12.65 2.83 -5.32
C GLY A 94 -14.02 3.16 -4.77
N TYR A 95 -14.52 2.28 -3.93
CA TYR A 95 -15.82 2.43 -3.24
C TYR A 95 -15.78 1.71 -1.90
N GLY A 96 -16.66 2.11 -1.00
CA GLY A 96 -16.81 1.46 0.30
C GLY A 96 -17.41 2.37 1.38
N PRO A 97 -17.58 1.84 2.60
CA PRO A 97 -18.30 2.52 3.67
C PRO A 97 -17.65 3.83 4.13
N SER A 98 -16.34 3.99 3.92
CA SER A 98 -15.61 5.18 4.37
C SER A 98 -15.60 6.34 3.36
N GLU A 99 -16.30 6.23 2.23
CA GLU A 99 -16.32 7.30 1.21
C GLU A 99 -16.81 8.65 1.77
N MET A 100 -17.84 8.63 2.61
CA MET A 100 -18.35 9.84 3.24
C MET A 100 -17.33 10.46 4.21
N LEU A 101 -16.58 9.64 4.94
CA LEU A 101 -15.48 10.11 5.79
C LEU A 101 -14.44 10.87 4.96
N TYR A 102 -14.05 10.33 3.80
CA TYR A 102 -13.05 10.97 2.93
C TYR A 102 -13.56 12.29 2.36
N LYS A 103 -14.80 12.34 1.87
CA LYS A 103 -15.44 13.57 1.42
C LYS A 103 -15.48 14.64 2.52
N ASN A 104 -15.80 14.25 3.75
CA ASN A 104 -15.82 15.17 4.89
C ASN A 104 -14.41 15.69 5.23
N LEU A 105 -13.39 14.85 5.20
CA LEU A 105 -11.99 15.26 5.43
C LEU A 105 -11.49 16.22 4.34
N ILE A 106 -11.79 15.91 3.07
CA ILE A 106 -11.43 16.77 1.92
C ILE A 106 -12.07 18.15 2.07
N ASN A 107 -13.35 18.21 2.39
CA ASN A 107 -14.05 19.47 2.63
C ASN A 107 -13.50 20.22 3.84
N TYR A 108 -13.26 19.53 4.95
CA TYR A 108 -12.73 20.12 6.18
C TYR A 108 -11.35 20.77 5.97
N TYR A 109 -10.50 20.14 5.16
CA TYR A 109 -9.16 20.66 4.85
C TYR A 109 -9.13 21.59 3.62
N HIS A 110 -10.28 21.84 2.95
CA HIS A 110 -10.39 22.63 1.72
C HIS A 110 -9.52 22.09 0.57
N LEU A 111 -9.54 20.77 0.38
CA LEU A 111 -8.70 20.08 -0.62
C LEU A 111 -9.48 19.68 -1.88
N ASN A 112 -10.66 20.25 -2.15
CA ASN A 112 -11.51 19.87 -3.28
C ASN A 112 -10.82 20.09 -4.66
N ASP A 113 -9.91 21.06 -4.75
CA ASP A 113 -9.17 21.34 -5.99
C ASP A 113 -7.95 20.43 -6.17
N TYR A 114 -7.63 19.61 -5.17
CA TYR A 114 -6.41 18.78 -5.13
C TYR A 114 -6.70 17.29 -5.00
N ILE A 115 -7.88 16.87 -4.51
CA ILE A 115 -8.22 15.47 -4.29
C ILE A 115 -9.48 15.09 -5.06
N HIS A 116 -9.34 14.09 -5.93
CA HIS A 116 -10.35 13.64 -6.87
C HIS A 116 -10.84 12.24 -6.49
N ILE A 117 -12.15 12.09 -6.23
CA ILE A 117 -12.76 10.80 -5.90
C ILE A 117 -13.46 10.24 -7.13
N ASN A 118 -13.03 9.05 -7.58
CA ASN A 118 -13.61 8.32 -8.71
C ASN A 118 -13.63 9.12 -10.02
N GLU A 119 -12.69 10.04 -10.17
CA GLU A 119 -12.44 10.71 -11.43
C GLU A 119 -11.52 9.86 -12.33
N LYS A 120 -11.24 10.35 -13.54
CA LYS A 120 -10.40 9.63 -14.49
C LYS A 120 -8.98 9.41 -13.93
N GLU A 121 -8.57 8.17 -13.87
CA GLU A 121 -7.23 7.76 -13.43
C GLU A 121 -6.14 8.41 -14.29
N PRO A 122 -5.09 9.03 -13.70
CA PRO A 122 -4.00 9.62 -14.45
C PRO A 122 -3.14 8.53 -15.11
N GLN A 123 -2.60 8.84 -16.29
CA GLN A 123 -1.74 7.88 -17.02
C GLN A 123 -0.40 7.64 -16.33
N SER A 124 0.10 8.63 -15.58
CA SER A 124 1.35 8.54 -14.83
C SER A 124 1.09 9.01 -13.41
N TYR A 125 1.54 8.22 -12.42
CA TYR A 125 1.27 8.47 -11.02
C TYR A 125 2.33 7.86 -10.11
N ILE A 126 2.34 8.31 -8.88
CA ILE A 126 2.96 7.62 -7.76
C ILE A 126 1.83 6.92 -7.00
N TYR A 127 1.86 5.60 -6.96
CA TYR A 127 0.88 4.84 -6.17
C TYR A 127 1.12 5.04 -4.69
N VAL A 128 0.06 5.18 -3.89
CA VAL A 128 0.18 5.35 -2.45
C VAL A 128 -0.66 4.33 -1.71
N SER A 129 -0.08 3.66 -0.73
CA SER A 129 -0.79 2.74 0.16
C SER A 129 -0.35 2.93 1.60
N SER A 130 -1.30 3.16 2.49
CA SER A 130 -1.10 3.31 3.93
C SER A 130 -1.67 2.16 4.75
N SER A 131 -2.07 1.07 4.09
CA SER A 131 -2.65 -0.12 4.76
C SER A 131 -1.75 -0.64 5.87
N PRO A 132 -2.24 -0.77 7.11
CA PRO A 132 -1.48 -1.35 8.21
C PRO A 132 -1.17 -2.83 8.02
N TYR A 133 -2.04 -3.54 7.29
CA TYR A 133 -1.89 -4.97 7.00
C TYR A 133 -2.10 -5.22 5.51
N GLU A 134 -1.08 -5.78 4.87
CA GLU A 134 -1.12 -6.20 3.47
C GLU A 134 -0.19 -7.40 3.29
N THR A 135 -0.67 -8.45 2.65
CA THR A 135 0.14 -9.67 2.46
C THR A 135 1.06 -9.61 1.25
N LEU A 136 0.64 -8.92 0.20
CA LEU A 136 1.40 -8.76 -1.03
C LEU A 136 1.13 -7.41 -1.70
N GLY A 137 -0.15 -6.97 -1.76
CA GLY A 137 -0.56 -5.77 -2.46
C GLY A 137 -0.46 -5.90 -3.98
N TYR A 138 -1.41 -6.59 -4.62
CA TYR A 138 -1.43 -6.72 -6.09
C TYR A 138 -1.34 -5.37 -6.80
N SER A 139 -2.02 -4.34 -6.29
CA SER A 139 -1.94 -2.99 -6.86
C SER A 139 -0.52 -2.40 -6.81
N ILE A 140 0.31 -2.80 -5.85
CA ILE A 140 1.73 -2.41 -5.78
C ILE A 140 2.50 -3.10 -6.91
N LEU A 141 2.30 -4.42 -7.11
CA LEU A 141 2.93 -5.17 -8.20
C LEU A 141 2.53 -4.63 -9.56
N GLU A 142 1.24 -4.41 -9.79
CA GLU A 142 0.72 -3.83 -11.03
C GLU A 142 1.33 -2.46 -11.32
N THR A 143 1.45 -1.62 -10.27
CA THR A 143 2.04 -0.28 -10.37
C THR A 143 3.49 -0.32 -10.83
N ILE A 144 4.34 -1.11 -10.16
CA ILE A 144 5.77 -1.20 -10.52
C ILE A 144 5.98 -1.89 -11.88
N ALA A 145 5.15 -2.88 -12.20
CA ALA A 145 5.16 -3.55 -13.50
C ALA A 145 4.81 -2.59 -14.66
N GLN A 146 3.98 -1.58 -14.38
CA GLN A 146 3.64 -0.52 -15.33
C GLN A 146 4.67 0.62 -15.38
N GLY A 147 5.80 0.52 -14.67
CA GLY A 147 6.85 1.51 -14.62
C GLY A 147 6.58 2.71 -13.70
N ASN A 148 5.48 2.70 -12.93
CA ASN A 148 5.19 3.73 -11.95
C ASN A 148 5.96 3.47 -10.63
N LYS A 149 6.11 4.52 -9.82
CA LYS A 149 6.68 4.42 -8.47
C LYS A 149 5.58 4.20 -7.43
N ALA A 150 5.96 3.71 -6.24
CA ALA A 150 5.03 3.55 -5.14
C ALA A 150 5.59 4.05 -3.81
N LEU A 151 4.72 4.69 -3.02
CA LEU A 151 4.92 5.04 -1.62
C LEU A 151 4.03 4.12 -0.79
N VAL A 152 4.62 3.25 0.01
CA VAL A 152 3.89 2.17 0.66
C VAL A 152 4.24 2.11 2.13
N TYR A 153 3.24 2.07 3.01
CA TYR A 153 3.50 1.72 4.39
C TYR A 153 3.91 0.24 4.46
N TYR A 154 5.00 -0.05 5.13
CA TYR A 154 5.55 -1.41 5.19
C TYR A 154 4.71 -2.40 6.00
N GLY A 155 3.63 -1.90 6.63
CA GLY A 155 2.75 -2.68 7.49
C GLY A 155 3.28 -2.83 8.92
N ASP A 156 2.38 -3.10 9.86
CA ASP A 156 2.74 -3.29 11.27
C ASP A 156 3.54 -4.58 11.49
N ASP A 157 3.41 -5.53 10.56
CA ASP A 157 4.10 -6.83 10.54
C ASP A 157 5.38 -6.85 9.67
N ASN A 158 5.73 -5.75 9.01
CA ASN A 158 6.86 -5.61 8.08
C ASN A 158 6.83 -6.53 6.85
N VAL A 159 5.73 -7.16 6.50
CA VAL A 159 5.62 -8.10 5.37
C VAL A 159 5.96 -7.42 4.04
N LEU A 160 5.42 -6.22 3.80
CA LEU A 160 5.73 -5.49 2.57
C LEU A 160 7.19 -5.08 2.48
N LYS A 161 7.85 -4.79 3.60
CA LYS A 161 9.28 -4.49 3.63
C LYS A 161 10.11 -5.72 3.25
N ASP A 162 9.76 -6.90 3.77
CA ASP A 162 10.44 -8.16 3.41
C ASP A 162 10.35 -8.43 1.89
N ILE A 163 9.22 -8.10 1.26
CA ILE A 163 8.98 -8.36 -0.17
C ILE A 163 9.61 -7.28 -1.05
N TYR A 164 9.43 -6.01 -0.70
CA TYR A 164 9.65 -4.89 -1.62
C TYR A 164 10.93 -4.08 -1.34
N ALA A 165 11.66 -4.34 -0.27
CA ALA A 165 12.91 -3.61 0.01
C ALA A 165 13.95 -3.64 -1.14
N PRO A 166 14.05 -4.71 -1.97
CA PRO A 166 14.99 -4.74 -3.10
C PRO A 166 14.58 -3.83 -4.29
N TYR A 167 13.34 -3.31 -4.32
CA TYR A 167 12.83 -2.60 -5.50
C TYR A 167 13.01 -1.08 -5.34
N GLU A 168 13.84 -0.48 -6.17
CA GLU A 168 14.12 0.97 -6.16
C GLU A 168 12.90 1.84 -6.47
N ALA A 169 11.92 1.30 -7.19
CA ALA A 169 10.67 1.98 -7.50
C ALA A 169 9.77 2.19 -6.26
N ILE A 170 10.09 1.56 -5.13
CA ILE A 170 9.30 1.63 -3.90
C ILE A 170 10.03 2.42 -2.83
N ARG A 171 9.29 3.32 -2.17
CA ARG A 171 9.70 4.01 -0.95
C ARG A 171 8.70 3.68 0.15
N PHE A 172 9.18 3.63 1.38
CA PHE A 172 8.34 3.24 2.51
C PHE A 172 7.90 4.44 3.34
N LEU A 173 6.58 4.54 3.53
CA LEU A 173 5.99 5.44 4.51
C LEU A 173 6.27 4.95 5.94
N THR A 174 6.40 5.88 6.86
CA THR A 174 6.74 5.63 8.27
C THR A 174 5.59 5.93 9.23
N LYS A 175 4.51 6.53 8.75
CA LYS A 175 3.41 7.12 9.54
C LYS A 175 3.86 8.35 10.36
N ASP A 176 5.04 8.89 10.07
CA ASP A 176 5.50 10.19 10.54
C ASP A 176 5.30 11.21 9.41
N MET A 177 4.34 12.11 9.59
CA MET A 177 3.90 13.05 8.56
C MET A 177 5.03 13.94 8.04
N ILE A 178 5.96 14.35 8.91
CA ILE A 178 7.09 15.22 8.53
C ILE A 178 8.11 14.43 7.70
N LYS A 179 8.39 13.18 8.07
CA LYS A 179 9.29 12.32 7.31
C LYS A 179 8.66 11.93 5.97
N ASP A 180 7.41 11.49 6.01
CA ASP A 180 6.70 10.98 4.84
C ASP A 180 6.47 12.08 3.78
N SER A 181 6.35 13.34 4.19
CA SER A 181 6.23 14.47 3.26
C SER A 181 7.52 14.79 2.48
N LYS A 182 8.67 14.20 2.86
CA LYS A 182 9.98 14.44 2.24
C LYS A 182 10.47 13.29 1.35
N ILE A 183 9.70 12.19 1.29
CA ILE A 183 10.02 11.01 0.49
C ILE A 183 9.75 11.29 -0.99
#